data_5c948effda1e31107606fe0d49c59507
#
_entry.id   5c948effda1e31107606fe0d49c59507
#
_cell.length_a   1.000
_cell.length_b   1.000
_cell.length_c   1.000
_cell.angle_alpha   90.00
_cell.angle_beta   90.00
_cell.angle_gamma   90.00
#
_symmetry.space_group_name_H-M   'P 1'
#
loop_
_entity.id
_entity.type
_entity.pdbx_description
1 polymer ?
#
loop_
_entity_poly.entity_id
_entity_poly.type
_entity_poly.pdbx_seq_one_letter_code
_entity_poly.pdbx_strand_id
1 'polypeptide(L)'
;MRFIVANYGTRHLGLLLAHLESVARSHPDAAHSVYWQDIPERFIAAMRAAFPRVEWVRTEFDFARDPIQRISSKVLCWARAGADHADEGELVFCDSDTLVRRDLASFFAVRDTDVIFTTKPENVPLNTGVLLAHGGPAATAFLRAWCDATVAILCSPEEYAKANDAAYPYGGTDQMSFYQLLGYSREQSRYTMQVDADGAREVRLRAEPCARLNETNSRPLTDDIHIVHYKAGWQSILLDGRPFSRFRRRADSWEMLGLFLETFAQGLARVNAATGGNFTARDFRIHRPWYYRAGKFRPLAYAAWRVRAALCRGWLAVTGRLQPGM
;
A
#
# COMPACT_ATOMS: atom_id res chain seq x y z
N MET A 1 13.35 14.24 -0.62
CA MET A 1 12.19 13.32 -0.42
C MET A 1 12.70 11.89 -0.36
N ARG A 2 12.19 11.09 0.59
CA ARG A 2 12.48 9.65 0.70
C ARG A 2 11.19 8.84 0.73
N PHE A 3 11.09 7.83 -0.11
CA PHE A 3 10.02 6.82 -0.05
C PHE A 3 10.43 5.67 0.87
N ILE A 4 9.48 5.18 1.66
CA ILE A 4 9.67 4.12 2.63
C ILE A 4 8.57 3.09 2.44
N VAL A 5 8.95 1.84 2.19
CA VAL A 5 8.02 0.75 1.96
C VAL A 5 8.43 -0.49 2.76
N ALA A 6 7.45 -1.23 3.27
CA ALA A 6 7.68 -2.53 3.90
C ALA A 6 7.10 -3.65 3.02
N ASN A 7 7.82 -4.77 2.88
CA ASN A 7 7.34 -5.93 2.13
C ASN A 7 7.76 -7.25 2.78
N TYR A 8 6.80 -8.14 2.98
CA TYR A 8 6.99 -9.41 3.65
C TYR A 8 6.66 -10.58 2.74
N GLY A 9 7.62 -11.52 2.65
CA GLY A 9 7.47 -12.71 1.83
C GLY A 9 7.39 -12.44 0.34
N THR A 10 7.01 -13.45 -0.42
CA THR A 10 7.05 -13.40 -1.89
C THR A 10 5.71 -13.01 -2.54
N ARG A 11 4.61 -12.95 -1.76
CA ARG A 11 3.28 -12.71 -2.33
C ARG A 11 3.17 -11.38 -3.07
N HIS A 12 3.75 -10.33 -2.51
CA HIS A 12 3.64 -8.96 -3.04
C HIS A 12 4.87 -8.49 -3.82
N LEU A 13 5.80 -9.39 -4.20
CA LEU A 13 7.02 -9.01 -4.92
C LEU A 13 6.77 -8.26 -6.22
N GLY A 14 5.76 -8.66 -6.98
CA GLY A 14 5.44 -7.97 -8.22
C GLY A 14 4.78 -6.60 -7.99
N LEU A 15 4.06 -6.46 -6.88
CA LEU A 15 3.52 -5.16 -6.47
C LEU A 15 4.67 -4.23 -6.04
N LEU A 16 5.60 -4.73 -5.22
CA LEU A 16 6.80 -4.00 -4.84
C LEU A 16 7.63 -3.58 -6.07
N LEU A 17 7.84 -4.49 -7.04
CA LEU A 17 8.59 -4.15 -8.26
C LEU A 17 7.92 -3.03 -9.04
N ALA A 18 6.59 -3.06 -9.18
CA ALA A 18 5.84 -2.00 -9.83
C ALA A 18 5.90 -0.68 -9.04
N HIS A 19 5.84 -0.76 -7.70
CA HIS A 19 6.05 0.40 -6.83
C HIS A 19 7.41 1.07 -7.07
N LEU A 20 8.50 0.28 -7.00
CA LEU A 20 9.87 0.77 -7.23
C LEU A 20 10.02 1.45 -8.59
N GLU A 21 9.50 0.84 -9.66
CA GLU A 21 9.54 1.43 -11.00
C GLU A 21 8.72 2.71 -11.08
N SER A 22 7.55 2.78 -10.42
CA SER A 22 6.72 3.97 -10.40
C SER A 22 7.41 5.16 -9.73
N VAL A 23 8.09 4.92 -8.61
CA VAL A 23 8.88 5.94 -7.90
C VAL A 23 10.08 6.37 -8.75
N ALA A 24 10.83 5.43 -9.30
CA ALA A 24 12.00 5.73 -10.13
C ALA A 24 11.65 6.61 -11.36
N ARG A 25 10.40 6.51 -11.84
CA ARG A 25 9.93 7.33 -12.98
C ARG A 25 9.37 8.68 -12.57
N SER A 26 8.59 8.74 -11.49
CA SER A 26 7.92 9.95 -11.04
C SER A 26 8.84 10.85 -10.20
N HIS A 27 9.80 10.25 -9.49
CA HIS A 27 10.72 10.91 -8.57
C HIS A 27 12.15 10.35 -8.73
N PRO A 28 12.82 10.58 -9.87
CA PRO A 28 14.09 9.93 -10.20
C PRO A 28 15.22 10.26 -9.21
N ASP A 29 15.12 11.39 -8.52
CA ASP A 29 16.12 11.85 -7.56
C ASP A 29 15.77 11.53 -6.10
N ALA A 30 14.60 10.96 -5.83
CA ALA A 30 14.20 10.59 -4.48
C ALA A 30 15.04 9.42 -3.94
N ALA A 31 15.35 9.47 -2.65
CA ALA A 31 15.85 8.31 -1.92
C ALA A 31 14.72 7.30 -1.70
N HIS A 32 15.06 6.03 -1.54
CA HIS A 32 14.06 5.00 -1.32
C HIS A 32 14.60 3.94 -0.36
N SER A 33 13.84 3.54 0.65
CA SER A 33 14.18 2.49 1.58
C SER A 33 13.12 1.38 1.55
N VAL A 34 13.56 0.14 1.37
CA VAL A 34 12.72 -1.06 1.40
C VAL A 34 13.05 -1.86 2.65
N TYR A 35 12.11 -1.93 3.58
CA TYR A 35 12.18 -2.81 4.73
C TYR A 35 11.59 -4.17 4.35
N TRP A 36 12.39 -5.24 4.47
CA TRP A 36 11.98 -6.53 3.93
C TRP A 36 12.27 -7.70 4.88
N GLN A 37 11.42 -8.73 4.80
CA GLN A 37 11.56 -9.98 5.52
C GLN A 37 11.02 -11.15 4.68
N ASP A 38 11.60 -12.35 4.84
CA ASP A 38 11.17 -13.60 4.19
C ASP A 38 11.12 -13.53 2.64
N ILE A 39 11.98 -12.72 2.03
CA ILE A 39 12.14 -12.67 0.58
C ILE A 39 13.42 -13.44 0.22
N PRO A 40 13.38 -14.41 -0.72
CA PRO A 40 14.59 -15.09 -1.16
C PRO A 40 15.63 -14.12 -1.74
N GLU A 41 16.90 -14.28 -1.33
CA GLU A 41 18.00 -13.33 -1.64
C GLU A 41 18.15 -13.09 -3.14
N ARG A 42 17.87 -14.09 -4.00
CA ARG A 42 17.92 -13.92 -5.46
C ARG A 42 17.05 -12.76 -5.98
N PHE A 43 15.88 -12.52 -5.36
CA PHE A 43 15.00 -11.41 -5.77
C PHE A 43 15.51 -10.09 -5.23
N ILE A 44 16.03 -10.08 -4.00
CA ILE A 44 16.63 -8.88 -3.41
C ILE A 44 17.85 -8.46 -4.22
N ALA A 45 18.74 -9.40 -4.54
CA ALA A 45 19.94 -9.12 -5.34
C ALA A 45 19.56 -8.58 -6.74
N ALA A 46 18.54 -9.17 -7.38
CA ALA A 46 18.10 -8.73 -8.70
C ALA A 46 17.47 -7.31 -8.65
N MET A 47 16.63 -7.03 -7.65
CA MET A 47 16.05 -5.70 -7.49
C MET A 47 17.09 -4.68 -7.06
N ARG A 48 18.06 -5.05 -6.23
CA ARG A 48 19.19 -4.18 -5.85
C ARG A 48 20.04 -3.78 -7.05
N ALA A 49 20.32 -4.72 -7.96
CA ALA A 49 21.02 -4.42 -9.20
C ALA A 49 20.22 -3.45 -10.10
N ALA A 50 18.90 -3.64 -10.19
CA ALA A 50 18.02 -2.83 -11.03
C ALA A 50 17.74 -1.42 -10.44
N PHE A 51 17.77 -1.29 -9.11
CA PHE A 51 17.46 -0.06 -8.38
C PHE A 51 18.60 0.27 -7.39
N PRO A 52 19.77 0.70 -7.87
CA PRO A 52 20.97 0.87 -7.04
C PRO A 52 20.87 2.00 -6.00
N ARG A 53 19.90 2.90 -6.15
CA ARG A 53 19.63 3.97 -5.17
C ARG A 53 18.70 3.54 -4.03
N VAL A 54 18.15 2.33 -4.10
CA VAL A 54 17.28 1.80 -3.05
C VAL A 54 18.11 1.20 -1.93
N GLU A 55 17.87 1.66 -0.74
CA GLU A 55 18.37 1.07 0.50
C GLU A 55 17.53 -0.15 0.86
N TRP A 56 18.16 -1.29 1.11
CA TRP A 56 17.48 -2.55 1.42
C TRP A 56 17.77 -2.94 2.87
N VAL A 57 16.79 -2.74 3.73
CA VAL A 57 16.90 -2.99 5.18
C VAL A 57 16.20 -4.31 5.51
N ARG A 58 16.98 -5.31 5.88
CA ARG A 58 16.41 -6.58 6.37
C ARG A 58 15.82 -6.39 7.76
N THR A 59 14.63 -6.92 7.98
CA THR A 59 13.94 -6.91 9.26
C THR A 59 13.63 -8.32 9.72
N GLU A 60 13.48 -8.51 11.01
CA GLU A 60 13.10 -9.78 11.64
C GLU A 60 12.12 -9.46 12.76
N PHE A 61 10.83 -9.70 12.50
CA PHE A 61 9.77 -9.49 13.49
C PHE A 61 9.08 -10.83 13.79
N ASP A 62 8.93 -11.16 15.06
CA ASP A 62 8.28 -12.41 15.50
C ASP A 62 6.79 -12.46 15.17
N PHE A 63 6.16 -11.30 14.99
CA PHE A 63 4.75 -11.20 14.55
C PHE A 63 4.50 -11.67 13.11
N ALA A 64 5.54 -11.99 12.38
CA ALA A 64 5.45 -12.34 10.96
C ALA A 64 4.80 -13.71 10.66
N ARG A 65 4.39 -14.49 11.64
CA ARG A 65 3.79 -15.83 11.45
C ARG A 65 2.35 -15.77 10.95
N ASP A 66 1.56 -14.82 11.44
CA ASP A 66 0.19 -14.59 10.98
C ASP A 66 0.18 -13.57 9.83
N PRO A 67 -0.47 -13.88 8.68
CA PRO A 67 -0.55 -12.95 7.54
C PRO A 67 -1.16 -11.59 7.87
N ILE A 68 -2.11 -11.54 8.80
CA ILE A 68 -2.76 -10.29 9.23
C ILE A 68 -1.81 -9.49 10.11
N GLN A 69 -1.13 -10.13 11.05
CA GLN A 69 -0.10 -9.49 11.88
C GLN A 69 1.06 -8.94 11.02
N ARG A 70 1.44 -9.65 9.95
CA ARG A 70 2.45 -9.18 8.98
C ARG A 70 2.08 -7.83 8.35
N ILE A 71 0.83 -7.63 7.99
CA ILE A 71 0.38 -6.36 7.39
C ILE A 71 0.56 -5.22 8.40
N SER A 72 0.19 -5.44 9.66
CA SER A 72 0.31 -4.44 10.71
C SER A 72 1.76 -4.14 11.11
N SER A 73 2.67 -5.10 10.93
CA SER A 73 4.09 -4.92 11.26
C SER A 73 4.82 -3.90 10.36
N LYS A 74 4.19 -3.44 9.27
CA LYS A 74 4.70 -2.28 8.52
C LYS A 74 4.90 -1.05 9.40
N VAL A 75 4.04 -0.84 10.41
CA VAL A 75 4.13 0.31 11.33
C VAL A 75 5.43 0.28 12.13
N LEU A 76 5.92 -0.91 12.50
CA LEU A 76 7.23 -1.06 13.16
C LEU A 76 8.37 -0.63 12.23
N CYS A 77 8.30 -1.01 10.95
CA CYS A 77 9.27 -0.55 9.95
C CYS A 77 9.22 0.97 9.77
N TRP A 78 8.02 1.53 9.73
CA TRP A 78 7.83 2.97 9.52
C TRP A 78 8.30 3.79 10.72
N ALA A 79 8.07 3.31 11.95
CA ALA A 79 8.60 3.94 13.15
C ALA A 79 10.13 3.93 13.16
N ARG A 80 10.76 2.79 12.82
CA ARG A 80 12.20 2.69 12.67
C ARG A 80 12.72 3.62 11.59
N ALA A 81 12.12 3.59 10.40
CA ALA A 81 12.50 4.47 9.29
C ALA A 81 12.38 5.96 9.64
N GLY A 82 11.31 6.34 10.36
CA GLY A 82 11.13 7.70 10.84
C GLY A 82 12.23 8.17 11.79
N ALA A 83 12.78 7.25 12.59
CA ALA A 83 13.93 7.53 13.45
C ALA A 83 15.25 7.56 12.66
N ASP A 84 15.47 6.56 11.78
CA ASP A 84 16.70 6.44 10.98
C ASP A 84 16.89 7.63 10.00
N HIS A 85 15.78 8.25 9.56
CA HIS A 85 15.74 9.33 8.57
C HIS A 85 15.13 10.64 9.11
N ALA A 86 15.18 10.86 10.42
CA ALA A 86 14.57 12.02 11.07
C ALA A 86 15.08 13.36 10.53
N ASP A 87 16.32 13.42 10.08
CA ASP A 87 16.96 14.62 9.56
C ASP A 87 16.64 14.88 8.06
N GLU A 88 15.93 13.96 7.40
CA GLU A 88 15.51 14.14 6.01
C GLU A 88 14.20 14.94 5.94
N GLY A 89 14.14 15.93 5.05
CA GLY A 89 13.04 16.92 5.05
C GLY A 89 11.65 16.35 4.74
N GLU A 90 11.53 15.32 3.89
CA GLU A 90 10.25 14.81 3.37
C GLU A 90 10.26 13.28 3.31
N LEU A 91 9.37 12.66 4.06
CA LEU A 91 9.22 11.21 4.16
C LEU A 91 7.87 10.78 3.60
N VAL A 92 7.85 9.79 2.73
CA VAL A 92 6.65 9.21 2.10
C VAL A 92 6.58 7.74 2.45
N PHE A 93 5.66 7.37 3.30
CA PHE A 93 5.41 5.99 3.70
C PHE A 93 4.31 5.39 2.83
N CYS A 94 4.61 4.26 2.19
CA CYS A 94 3.69 3.61 1.26
C CYS A 94 3.57 2.11 1.53
N ASP A 95 2.39 1.56 1.29
CA ASP A 95 2.23 0.11 1.12
C ASP A 95 2.89 -0.33 -0.19
N SER A 96 3.42 -1.57 -0.23
CA SER A 96 4.13 -2.11 -1.41
C SER A 96 3.23 -2.30 -2.64
N ASP A 97 1.92 -2.20 -2.48
CA ASP A 97 0.91 -2.31 -3.53
C ASP A 97 0.39 -0.94 -4.01
N THR A 98 1.20 0.11 -3.84
CA THR A 98 0.92 1.45 -4.37
C THR A 98 1.73 1.76 -5.63
N LEU A 99 1.22 2.62 -6.50
CA LEU A 99 1.96 3.25 -7.60
C LEU A 99 1.95 4.76 -7.47
N VAL A 100 3.11 5.37 -7.51
CA VAL A 100 3.27 6.82 -7.50
C VAL A 100 3.19 7.34 -8.94
N ARG A 101 2.24 8.22 -9.23
CA ARG A 101 1.97 8.74 -10.57
C ARG A 101 2.45 10.16 -10.80
N ARG A 102 2.37 10.97 -9.77
CA ARG A 102 2.56 12.41 -9.84
C ARG A 102 3.46 12.90 -8.72
N ASP A 103 4.03 14.06 -8.93
CA ASP A 103 4.82 14.75 -7.92
C ASP A 103 4.03 15.00 -6.64
N LEU A 104 4.70 14.86 -5.50
CA LEU A 104 4.13 15.02 -4.15
C LEU A 104 4.52 16.34 -3.47
N ALA A 105 5.33 17.17 -4.10
CA ALA A 105 5.88 18.40 -3.50
C ALA A 105 4.79 19.35 -2.98
N SER A 106 3.64 19.42 -3.69
CA SER A 106 2.52 20.28 -3.28
C SER A 106 1.93 19.93 -1.92
N PHE A 107 2.01 18.66 -1.49
CA PHE A 107 1.54 18.25 -0.16
C PHE A 107 2.52 18.70 0.92
N PHE A 108 3.80 18.72 0.63
CA PHE A 108 4.85 19.17 1.55
C PHE A 108 5.04 20.69 1.58
N ALA A 109 4.43 21.43 0.67
CA ALA A 109 4.43 22.90 0.72
C ALA A 109 3.71 23.47 1.94
N VAL A 110 2.82 22.70 2.56
CA VAL A 110 2.06 23.08 3.76
C VAL A 110 2.90 22.84 5.00
N ARG A 111 3.47 23.90 5.56
CA ARG A 111 4.46 23.83 6.67
C ARG A 111 3.85 23.79 8.07
N ASP A 112 2.55 24.00 8.22
CA ASP A 112 1.83 23.94 9.48
C ASP A 112 1.34 22.53 9.86
N THR A 113 1.89 21.50 9.23
CA THR A 113 1.51 20.10 9.38
C THR A 113 2.76 19.24 9.46
N ASP A 114 2.83 18.37 10.45
CA ASP A 114 3.96 17.44 10.62
C ASP A 114 3.70 16.10 9.91
N VAL A 115 2.43 15.67 9.89
CA VAL A 115 2.01 14.39 9.28
C VAL A 115 0.73 14.57 8.46
N ILE A 116 0.70 13.99 7.26
CA ILE A 116 -0.49 13.91 6.40
C ILE A 116 -0.90 12.46 6.26
N PHE A 117 -2.15 12.16 6.52
CA PHE A 117 -2.72 10.83 6.41
C PHE A 117 -3.95 10.83 5.49
N THR A 118 -4.42 9.65 5.10
CA THR A 118 -5.51 9.56 4.12
C THR A 118 -6.81 9.04 4.70
N THR A 119 -7.92 9.65 4.25
CA THR A 119 -9.29 9.34 4.69
C THR A 119 -10.21 9.08 3.51
N LYS A 120 -11.29 8.34 3.76
CA LYS A 120 -12.32 8.02 2.79
C LYS A 120 -13.72 8.11 3.41
N PRO A 121 -14.77 8.36 2.61
CA PRO A 121 -16.13 8.53 3.12
C PRO A 121 -16.82 7.22 3.54
N GLU A 122 -16.20 6.07 3.33
CA GLU A 122 -16.74 4.74 3.58
C GLU A 122 -16.77 4.37 5.07
N ASN A 123 -17.34 3.21 5.40
CA ASN A 123 -17.46 2.74 6.80
C ASN A 123 -16.11 2.61 7.51
N VAL A 124 -15.06 2.25 6.79
CA VAL A 124 -13.69 2.28 7.30
C VAL A 124 -13.03 3.58 6.83
N PRO A 125 -13.05 4.64 7.67
CA PRO A 125 -12.72 6.00 7.20
C PRO A 125 -11.24 6.26 7.00
N LEU A 126 -10.37 5.51 7.67
CA LEU A 126 -8.91 5.65 7.54
C LEU A 126 -8.36 4.68 6.50
N ASN A 127 -7.28 5.10 5.85
CA ASN A 127 -6.49 4.24 4.99
C ASN A 127 -5.00 4.53 5.22
N THR A 128 -4.38 3.70 6.03
CA THR A 128 -2.96 3.82 6.42
C THR A 128 -1.98 3.31 5.34
N GLY A 129 -2.43 3.08 4.11
CA GLY A 129 -1.56 2.64 3.02
C GLY A 129 -0.63 3.72 2.46
N VAL A 130 -0.91 4.99 2.75
CA VAL A 130 -0.05 6.13 2.42
C VAL A 130 -0.07 7.13 3.57
N LEU A 131 1.11 7.59 3.97
CA LEU A 131 1.32 8.65 4.95
C LEU A 131 2.50 9.50 4.50
N LEU A 132 2.36 10.82 4.59
CA LEU A 132 3.46 11.76 4.35
C LEU A 132 3.85 12.41 5.67
N ALA A 133 5.14 12.66 5.86
CA ALA A 133 5.61 13.35 7.05
C ALA A 133 6.74 14.33 6.72
N HIS A 134 6.73 15.48 7.36
CA HIS A 134 7.94 16.29 7.46
C HIS A 134 8.90 15.60 8.42
N GLY A 135 10.11 15.27 7.97
CA GLY A 135 11.14 14.71 8.84
C GLY A 135 11.38 15.61 10.04
N GLY A 136 11.66 14.98 11.16
CA GLY A 136 11.91 15.71 12.40
C GLY A 136 11.32 15.03 13.65
N PRO A 137 11.57 15.63 14.80
CA PRO A 137 11.21 15.04 16.08
C PRO A 137 9.70 14.80 16.27
N ALA A 138 8.84 15.66 15.70
CA ALA A 138 7.38 15.52 15.82
C ALA A 138 6.86 14.28 15.05
N ALA A 139 7.28 14.13 13.80
CA ALA A 139 6.91 12.95 12.99
C ALA A 139 7.46 11.66 13.59
N THR A 140 8.71 11.66 14.07
CA THR A 140 9.34 10.50 14.73
C THR A 140 8.57 10.10 15.98
N ALA A 141 8.21 11.06 16.82
CA ALA A 141 7.45 10.80 18.04
C ALA A 141 6.05 10.24 17.73
N PHE A 142 5.38 10.79 16.72
CA PHE A 142 4.09 10.27 16.24
C PHE A 142 4.20 8.82 15.76
N LEU A 143 5.16 8.53 14.89
CA LEU A 143 5.36 7.16 14.35
C LEU A 143 5.65 6.16 15.45
N ARG A 144 6.42 6.57 16.47
CA ARG A 144 6.68 5.75 17.66
C ARG A 144 5.41 5.49 18.46
N ALA A 145 4.64 6.53 18.78
CA ALA A 145 3.38 6.40 19.51
C ALA A 145 2.38 5.50 18.75
N TRP A 146 2.31 5.63 17.43
CA TRP A 146 1.49 4.75 16.60
C TRP A 146 2.00 3.30 16.61
N CYS A 147 3.32 3.09 16.58
CA CYS A 147 3.92 1.78 16.70
C CYS A 147 3.56 1.13 18.05
N ASP A 148 3.72 1.85 19.15
CA ASP A 148 3.43 1.36 20.49
C ASP A 148 1.95 1.00 20.65
N ALA A 149 1.04 1.83 20.15
CA ALA A 149 -0.40 1.54 20.10
C ALA A 149 -0.72 0.31 19.23
N THR A 150 -0.04 0.13 18.10
CA THR A 150 -0.21 -1.04 17.24
C THR A 150 0.26 -2.31 17.93
N VAL A 151 1.41 -2.28 18.59
CA VAL A 151 1.97 -3.42 19.34
C VAL A 151 1.03 -3.78 20.50
N ALA A 152 0.49 -2.81 21.22
CA ALA A 152 -0.46 -3.06 22.31
C ALA A 152 -1.69 -3.84 21.82
N ILE A 153 -2.26 -3.48 20.65
CA ILE A 153 -3.38 -4.21 20.04
C ILE A 153 -2.94 -5.62 19.61
N LEU A 154 -1.77 -5.76 18.98
CA LEU A 154 -1.25 -7.06 18.54
C LEU A 154 -1.02 -8.04 19.71
N CYS A 155 -0.69 -7.52 20.91
CA CYS A 155 -0.49 -8.29 22.12
C CYS A 155 -1.79 -8.59 22.88
N SER A 156 -2.93 -7.97 22.52
CA SER A 156 -4.24 -8.20 23.12
C SER A 156 -5.13 -9.01 22.20
N PRO A 157 -5.44 -10.30 22.50
CA PRO A 157 -6.31 -11.11 21.66
C PRO A 157 -7.69 -10.49 21.41
N GLU A 158 -8.26 -9.81 22.43
CA GLU A 158 -9.56 -9.16 22.32
C GLU A 158 -9.52 -7.96 21.38
N GLU A 159 -8.58 -7.02 21.57
CA GLU A 159 -8.44 -5.84 20.72
C GLU A 159 -8.03 -6.24 19.28
N TYR A 160 -7.20 -7.28 19.13
CA TYR A 160 -6.83 -7.84 17.84
C TYR A 160 -8.06 -8.40 17.09
N ALA A 161 -8.90 -9.16 17.78
CA ALA A 161 -10.14 -9.66 17.19
C ALA A 161 -11.07 -8.52 16.74
N LYS A 162 -11.25 -7.51 17.58
CA LYS A 162 -12.05 -6.32 17.30
C LYS A 162 -11.51 -5.50 16.13
N ALA A 163 -10.18 -5.34 16.02
CA ALA A 163 -9.56 -4.61 14.92
C ALA A 163 -9.84 -5.24 13.55
N ASN A 164 -10.03 -6.54 13.51
CA ASN A 164 -10.23 -7.34 12.30
C ASN A 164 -11.69 -7.76 12.07
N ASP A 165 -12.60 -7.38 12.94
CA ASP A 165 -14.04 -7.66 12.81
C ASP A 165 -14.69 -6.61 11.91
N ALA A 166 -15.44 -7.08 10.89
CA ALA A 166 -16.17 -6.24 9.95
C ALA A 166 -17.30 -5.40 10.59
N ALA A 167 -17.72 -5.73 11.82
CA ALA A 167 -18.69 -4.94 12.58
C ALA A 167 -18.15 -3.58 13.03
N TYR A 168 -16.82 -3.43 13.07
CA TYR A 168 -16.15 -2.21 13.50
C TYR A 168 -15.56 -1.40 12.33
N PRO A 169 -15.39 -0.08 12.48
CA PRO A 169 -14.92 0.80 11.39
C PRO A 169 -13.40 0.83 11.23
N TYR A 170 -12.68 -0.20 11.64
CA TYR A 170 -11.21 -0.15 11.69
C TYR A 170 -10.55 -0.71 10.43
N GLY A 171 -10.92 -1.91 9.98
CA GLY A 171 -10.37 -2.54 8.79
C GLY A 171 -8.93 -3.04 8.93
N GLY A 172 -8.47 -3.24 10.17
CA GLY A 172 -7.16 -3.78 10.51
C GLY A 172 -6.53 -3.14 11.74
N THR A 173 -5.53 -3.79 12.30
CA THR A 173 -4.86 -3.38 13.55
C THR A 173 -4.15 -2.03 13.42
N ASP A 174 -3.44 -1.81 12.33
CA ASP A 174 -2.75 -0.55 12.04
C ASP A 174 -3.71 0.64 11.88
N GLN A 175 -4.88 0.39 11.31
CA GLN A 175 -5.91 1.43 11.20
C GLN A 175 -6.64 1.67 12.51
N MET A 176 -6.90 0.62 13.29
CA MET A 176 -7.52 0.76 14.62
C MET A 176 -6.64 1.54 15.58
N SER A 177 -5.35 1.21 15.67
CA SER A 177 -4.40 1.93 16.53
C SER A 177 -4.29 3.40 16.14
N PHE A 178 -4.27 3.68 14.82
CA PHE A 178 -4.26 5.05 14.32
C PHE A 178 -5.55 5.79 14.66
N TYR A 179 -6.70 5.13 14.48
CA TYR A 179 -8.02 5.68 14.80
C TYR A 179 -8.14 6.06 16.28
N GLN A 180 -7.71 5.16 17.16
CA GLN A 180 -7.74 5.38 18.62
C GLN A 180 -6.76 6.48 19.04
N LEU A 181 -5.54 6.46 18.50
CA LEU A 181 -4.50 7.43 18.81
C LEU A 181 -4.92 8.87 18.46
N LEU A 182 -5.62 9.05 17.33
CA LEU A 182 -6.12 10.35 16.90
C LEU A 182 -7.39 10.81 17.64
N GLY A 183 -8.15 9.91 18.26
CA GLY A 183 -9.55 10.24 18.60
C GLY A 183 -10.34 10.65 17.34
N TYR A 184 -10.18 9.88 16.23
CA TYR A 184 -10.62 10.28 14.91
C TYR A 184 -12.10 10.65 14.84
N SER A 185 -12.40 11.83 14.24
CA SER A 185 -13.74 12.28 13.85
C SER A 185 -13.77 12.60 12.35
N ARG A 186 -14.86 12.21 11.68
CA ARG A 186 -15.06 12.51 10.25
C ARG A 186 -15.23 13.99 9.93
N GLU A 187 -15.58 14.77 10.92
CA GLU A 187 -15.84 16.20 10.80
C GLU A 187 -14.55 17.03 10.87
N GLN A 188 -13.47 16.41 11.32
CA GLN A 188 -12.18 17.06 11.45
C GLN A 188 -11.26 16.68 10.29
N SER A 189 -10.60 17.69 9.73
CA SER A 189 -9.52 17.52 8.74
C SER A 189 -8.14 17.84 9.30
N ARG A 190 -8.08 18.42 10.51
CA ARG A 190 -6.83 18.78 11.21
C ARG A 190 -6.90 18.29 12.63
N TYR A 191 -5.78 17.76 13.12
CA TYR A 191 -5.64 17.21 14.46
C TYR A 191 -4.36 17.76 15.08
N THR A 192 -4.42 17.96 16.39
CA THR A 192 -3.26 18.25 17.22
C THR A 192 -3.24 17.23 18.34
N MET A 193 -2.12 16.57 18.54
CA MET A 193 -1.97 15.62 19.61
C MET A 193 -0.66 15.85 20.36
N GLN A 194 -0.71 15.55 21.65
CA GLN A 194 0.48 15.55 22.49
C GLN A 194 1.04 14.12 22.54
N VAL A 195 2.29 13.97 22.18
CA VAL A 195 3.01 12.69 22.19
C VAL A 195 4.27 12.83 23.06
N ASP A 196 4.79 11.74 23.51
CA ASP A 196 5.83 11.52 24.51
C ASP A 196 5.25 11.31 25.93
N ALA A 197 6.02 10.64 26.78
CA ALA A 197 5.61 10.28 28.15
C ALA A 197 5.17 11.48 29.00
N ASP A 198 5.70 12.65 28.71
CA ASP A 198 5.42 13.90 29.43
C ASP A 198 4.40 14.79 28.72
N GLY A 199 3.82 14.35 27.59
CA GLY A 199 2.94 15.17 26.75
C GLY A 199 3.65 16.41 26.16
N ALA A 200 4.98 16.40 26.14
CA ALA A 200 5.79 17.59 25.88
C ALA A 200 5.87 17.95 24.38
N ARG A 201 5.47 17.05 23.49
CA ARG A 201 5.62 17.28 22.06
C ARG A 201 4.29 17.31 21.33
N GLU A 202 4.00 18.48 20.76
CA GLU A 202 2.87 18.69 19.90
C GLU A 202 3.16 18.15 18.48
N VAL A 203 2.22 17.39 17.93
CA VAL A 203 2.21 16.92 16.55
C VAL A 203 0.95 17.38 15.85
N ARG A 204 1.10 18.01 14.70
CA ARG A 204 0.01 18.52 13.88
C ARG A 204 -0.22 17.60 12.70
N LEU A 205 -1.43 17.06 12.59
CA LEU A 205 -1.79 16.15 11.53
C LEU A 205 -2.90 16.73 10.64
N ARG A 206 -2.86 16.36 9.36
CA ARG A 206 -3.85 16.74 8.36
C ARG A 206 -4.39 15.51 7.62
N ALA A 207 -5.72 15.45 7.51
CA ALA A 207 -6.39 14.46 6.69
C ALA A 207 -6.47 14.92 5.23
N GLU A 208 -6.07 14.05 4.30
CA GLU A 208 -6.26 14.22 2.86
C GLU A 208 -7.23 13.15 2.32
N PRO A 209 -8.08 13.49 1.34
CA PRO A 209 -8.92 12.48 0.71
C PRO A 209 -8.09 11.40 0.00
N CYS A 210 -8.42 10.13 0.24
CA CYS A 210 -7.83 9.00 -0.48
C CYS A 210 -7.92 9.18 -2.00
N ALA A 211 -8.97 9.81 -2.49
CA ALA A 211 -9.18 10.09 -3.90
C ALA A 211 -8.00 10.82 -4.59
N ARG A 212 -7.17 11.54 -3.85
CA ARG A 212 -5.99 12.24 -4.39
C ARG A 212 -4.69 11.52 -4.10
N LEU A 213 -4.51 11.09 -2.86
CA LEU A 213 -3.22 10.64 -2.35
C LEU A 213 -3.12 9.13 -2.16
N ASN A 214 -4.25 8.41 -2.20
CA ASN A 214 -4.28 6.97 -1.92
C ASN A 214 -5.51 6.34 -2.60
N GLU A 215 -5.67 6.56 -3.92
CA GLU A 215 -6.84 6.14 -4.68
C GLU A 215 -6.95 4.61 -4.74
N THR A 216 -8.01 4.08 -4.19
CA THR A 216 -8.28 2.63 -4.13
C THR A 216 -9.46 2.20 -4.98
N ASN A 217 -10.29 3.14 -5.40
CA ASN A 217 -11.49 2.87 -6.17
C ASN A 217 -11.21 2.89 -7.68
N SER A 218 -12.00 2.14 -8.44
CA SER A 218 -11.92 2.14 -9.89
C SER A 218 -12.63 3.37 -10.44
N ARG A 219 -12.01 4.52 -10.40
CA ARG A 219 -12.46 5.74 -11.07
C ARG A 219 -11.48 6.12 -12.19
N PRO A 220 -11.87 7.00 -13.13
CA PRO A 220 -10.95 7.52 -14.14
C PRO A 220 -9.68 8.08 -13.49
N LEU A 221 -8.54 7.80 -14.08
CA LEU A 221 -7.23 8.28 -13.61
C LEU A 221 -7.02 9.74 -14.02
N THR A 222 -7.67 10.64 -13.30
CA THR A 222 -7.52 12.09 -13.47
C THR A 222 -6.16 12.61 -12.99
N ASP A 223 -5.81 13.84 -13.34
CA ASP A 223 -4.50 14.42 -13.02
C ASP A 223 -4.31 14.77 -11.54
N ASP A 224 -5.39 14.83 -10.78
CA ASP A 224 -5.38 15.06 -9.34
C ASP A 224 -5.06 13.81 -8.51
N ILE A 225 -4.93 12.62 -9.13
CA ILE A 225 -4.53 11.39 -8.47
C ILE A 225 -3.01 11.25 -8.48
N HIS A 226 -2.41 11.37 -7.32
CA HIS A 226 -0.96 11.28 -7.15
C HIS A 226 -0.48 9.85 -6.87
N ILE A 227 -1.22 9.09 -6.06
CA ILE A 227 -0.90 7.70 -5.72
C ILE A 227 -2.14 6.82 -5.93
N VAL A 228 -1.94 5.66 -6.55
CA VAL A 228 -2.94 4.60 -6.74
C VAL A 228 -2.57 3.41 -5.87
N HIS A 229 -3.54 2.82 -5.18
CA HIS A 229 -3.34 1.72 -4.25
C HIS A 229 -4.12 0.47 -4.69
N TYR A 230 -3.39 -0.60 -5.00
CA TYR A 230 -3.92 -1.86 -5.56
C TYR A 230 -4.27 -2.89 -4.51
N LYS A 231 -5.14 -2.55 -3.56
CA LYS A 231 -5.55 -3.47 -2.49
C LYS A 231 -6.79 -4.31 -2.81
N ALA A 232 -7.07 -5.28 -1.95
CA ALA A 232 -8.27 -6.13 -1.99
C ALA A 232 -8.55 -6.75 -3.36
N GLY A 233 -9.57 -6.30 -4.07
CA GLY A 233 -9.98 -6.87 -5.34
C GLY A 233 -8.94 -6.76 -6.45
N TRP A 234 -8.08 -5.75 -6.43
CA TRP A 234 -6.96 -5.65 -7.35
C TRP A 234 -5.96 -6.78 -7.13
N GLN A 235 -5.65 -7.08 -5.88
CA GLN A 235 -4.78 -8.21 -5.53
C GLN A 235 -5.38 -9.55 -5.98
N SER A 236 -6.69 -9.74 -5.86
CA SER A 236 -7.36 -10.94 -6.36
C SER A 236 -7.15 -11.12 -7.87
N ILE A 237 -7.14 -10.04 -8.65
CA ILE A 237 -6.86 -10.11 -10.09
C ILE A 237 -5.39 -10.33 -10.37
N LEU A 238 -4.53 -9.52 -9.75
CA LEU A 238 -3.10 -9.45 -10.08
C LEU A 238 -2.31 -10.61 -9.49
N LEU A 239 -2.65 -11.07 -8.28
CA LEU A 239 -1.92 -12.10 -7.56
C LEU A 239 -2.57 -13.47 -7.67
N ASP A 240 -3.90 -13.55 -7.66
CA ASP A 240 -4.62 -14.81 -7.62
C ASP A 240 -5.23 -15.19 -8.98
N GLY A 241 -5.18 -14.29 -9.97
CA GLY A 241 -5.80 -14.47 -11.27
C GLY A 241 -7.33 -14.59 -11.24
N ARG A 242 -7.94 -14.19 -10.12
CA ARG A 242 -9.39 -14.33 -9.88
C ARG A 242 -10.15 -13.11 -10.39
N PRO A 243 -11.32 -13.29 -10.99
CA PRO A 243 -12.19 -12.18 -11.35
C PRO A 243 -12.79 -11.55 -10.10
N PHE A 244 -12.70 -10.23 -10.01
CA PHE A 244 -13.28 -9.47 -8.90
C PHE A 244 -14.67 -8.92 -9.25
N SER A 245 -15.67 -9.17 -8.40
CA SER A 245 -17.07 -8.87 -8.69
C SER A 245 -17.40 -7.38 -8.81
N ARG A 246 -16.69 -6.51 -8.08
CA ARG A 246 -16.91 -5.05 -8.10
C ARG A 246 -16.41 -4.37 -9.38
N PHE A 247 -15.51 -5.02 -10.13
CA PHE A 247 -15.03 -4.54 -11.44
C PHE A 247 -16.09 -4.49 -12.54
N ARG A 248 -17.28 -4.97 -12.26
CA ARG A 248 -18.33 -5.15 -13.26
C ARG A 248 -18.90 -3.88 -13.88
N ARG A 249 -18.66 -2.73 -13.30
CA ARG A 249 -19.47 -1.54 -13.59
C ARG A 249 -18.73 -0.39 -14.25
N ARG A 250 -17.39 -0.42 -14.42
CA ARG A 250 -16.67 0.75 -14.93
C ARG A 250 -15.58 0.38 -15.93
N ALA A 251 -15.60 1.05 -17.08
CA ALA A 251 -14.51 1.05 -18.07
C ALA A 251 -13.19 1.54 -17.44
N ASP A 252 -13.30 2.44 -16.49
CA ASP A 252 -12.18 3.12 -15.78
C ASP A 252 -11.24 2.17 -15.03
N SER A 253 -11.75 1.00 -14.60
CA SER A 253 -10.91 -0.04 -13.99
C SER A 253 -9.81 -0.55 -14.91
N TRP A 254 -9.96 -0.41 -16.22
CA TRP A 254 -8.99 -0.83 -17.21
C TRP A 254 -7.76 0.06 -17.26
N GLU A 255 -7.94 1.35 -17.02
CA GLU A 255 -6.84 2.31 -16.95
C GLU A 255 -5.92 1.97 -15.77
N MET A 256 -6.50 1.70 -14.60
CA MET A 256 -5.73 1.27 -13.43
C MET A 256 -5.01 -0.05 -13.66
N LEU A 257 -5.69 -1.05 -14.26
CA LEU A 257 -5.05 -2.32 -14.60
C LEU A 257 -3.93 -2.13 -15.62
N GLY A 258 -4.17 -1.30 -16.64
CA GLY A 258 -3.20 -0.94 -17.65
C GLY A 258 -1.97 -0.30 -17.05
N LEU A 259 -2.17 0.72 -16.25
CA LEU A 259 -1.09 1.42 -15.54
C LEU A 259 -0.23 0.44 -14.74
N PHE A 260 -0.85 -0.47 -13.96
CA PHE A 260 -0.10 -1.46 -13.20
C PHE A 260 0.72 -2.38 -14.10
N LEU A 261 0.08 -3.01 -15.09
CA LEU A 261 0.74 -4.02 -15.93
C LEU A 261 1.87 -3.42 -16.77
N GLU A 262 1.72 -2.18 -17.22
CA GLU A 262 2.76 -1.44 -17.96
C GLU A 262 3.92 -1.08 -17.05
N THR A 263 3.65 -0.54 -15.86
CA THR A 263 4.69 -0.19 -14.88
C THR A 263 5.42 -1.44 -14.41
N PHE A 264 4.71 -2.53 -14.10
CA PHE A 264 5.32 -3.81 -13.75
C PHE A 264 6.19 -4.36 -14.88
N ALA A 265 5.74 -4.31 -16.14
CA ALA A 265 6.50 -4.79 -17.28
C ALA A 265 7.80 -4.00 -17.47
N GLN A 266 7.80 -2.69 -17.24
CA GLN A 266 8.99 -1.84 -17.29
C GLN A 266 9.96 -2.19 -16.15
N GLY A 267 9.48 -2.37 -14.93
CA GLY A 267 10.31 -2.81 -13.80
C GLY A 267 10.93 -4.18 -14.04
N LEU A 268 10.16 -5.12 -14.61
CA LEU A 268 10.66 -6.45 -14.98
C LEU A 268 11.76 -6.38 -16.08
N ALA A 269 11.55 -5.53 -17.07
CA ALA A 269 12.56 -5.31 -18.12
C ALA A 269 13.85 -4.71 -17.54
N ARG A 270 13.72 -3.75 -16.58
CA ARG A 270 14.86 -3.17 -15.87
C ARG A 270 15.64 -4.22 -15.07
N VAL A 271 14.93 -5.10 -14.34
CA VAL A 271 15.55 -6.20 -13.59
C VAL A 271 16.32 -7.13 -14.53
N ASN A 272 15.70 -7.55 -15.63
CA ASN A 272 16.34 -8.43 -16.60
C ASN A 272 17.56 -7.79 -17.26
N ALA A 273 17.47 -6.51 -17.61
CA ALA A 273 18.60 -5.77 -18.15
C ALA A 273 19.78 -5.67 -17.16
N ALA A 274 19.50 -5.39 -15.90
CA ALA A 274 20.52 -5.23 -14.87
C ALA A 274 21.20 -6.55 -14.46
N THR A 275 20.50 -7.68 -14.59
CA THR A 275 21.00 -8.98 -14.14
C THR A 275 21.46 -9.88 -15.28
N GLY A 276 21.19 -9.55 -16.56
CA GLY A 276 21.28 -10.47 -17.69
C GLY A 276 20.37 -11.69 -17.55
N GLY A 277 19.38 -11.62 -16.64
CA GLY A 277 18.50 -12.72 -16.28
C GLY A 277 17.26 -12.84 -17.15
N ASN A 278 16.47 -13.87 -16.90
CA ASN A 278 15.21 -14.16 -17.58
C ASN A 278 14.06 -14.26 -16.58
N PHE A 279 13.96 -13.30 -15.66
CA PHE A 279 12.82 -13.24 -14.75
C PHE A 279 11.54 -13.02 -15.53
N THR A 280 10.47 -13.66 -15.09
CA THR A 280 9.13 -13.60 -15.69
C THR A 280 8.11 -13.03 -14.72
N ALA A 281 6.94 -12.67 -15.20
CA ALA A 281 5.82 -12.23 -14.35
C ALA A 281 5.44 -13.31 -13.32
N ARG A 282 5.62 -14.60 -13.65
CA ARG A 282 5.33 -15.73 -12.76
C ARG A 282 6.29 -15.76 -11.56
N ASP A 283 7.56 -15.43 -11.76
CA ASP A 283 8.56 -15.36 -10.68
C ASP A 283 8.16 -14.30 -9.64
N PHE A 284 7.63 -13.19 -10.10
CA PHE A 284 7.09 -12.09 -9.30
C PHE A 284 5.62 -12.28 -8.91
N ARG A 285 5.04 -13.45 -9.14
CA ARG A 285 3.65 -13.81 -8.79
C ARG A 285 2.59 -12.88 -9.38
N ILE A 286 2.84 -12.26 -10.53
CA ILE A 286 1.85 -11.45 -11.22
C ILE A 286 1.14 -12.28 -12.29
N HIS A 287 -0.18 -12.34 -12.16
CA HIS A 287 -1.07 -12.89 -13.17
C HIS A 287 -1.47 -11.80 -14.17
N ARG A 288 -1.08 -12.02 -15.44
CA ARG A 288 -1.55 -11.17 -16.52
C ARG A 288 -2.92 -11.69 -16.98
N PRO A 289 -3.98 -10.92 -16.78
CA PRO A 289 -5.30 -11.37 -17.23
C PRO A 289 -5.30 -11.58 -18.76
N TRP A 290 -5.81 -12.72 -19.22
CA TRP A 290 -5.81 -13.08 -20.64
C TRP A 290 -6.63 -12.13 -21.53
N TYR A 291 -7.57 -11.42 -20.94
CA TYR A 291 -8.41 -10.42 -21.62
C TYR A 291 -7.72 -9.05 -21.75
N TYR A 292 -6.58 -8.85 -21.11
CA TYR A 292 -5.75 -7.65 -21.27
C TYR A 292 -4.56 -7.96 -22.17
N ARG A 293 -4.58 -7.50 -23.41
CA ARG A 293 -3.45 -7.64 -24.35
C ARG A 293 -3.08 -6.29 -24.94
N ALA A 294 -1.79 -5.96 -24.86
CA ALA A 294 -1.14 -4.84 -25.54
C ALA A 294 -1.81 -3.45 -25.29
N GLY A 295 -2.22 -3.17 -24.05
CA GLY A 295 -2.78 -1.86 -23.68
C GLY A 295 -4.16 -1.57 -24.30
N LYS A 296 -4.79 -2.54 -24.99
CA LYS A 296 -6.08 -2.32 -25.64
C LYS A 296 -7.18 -3.14 -24.95
N PHE A 297 -8.24 -2.42 -24.58
CA PHE A 297 -9.49 -3.04 -24.20
C PHE A 297 -10.10 -3.79 -25.38
N ARG A 298 -10.51 -5.05 -25.16
CA ARG A 298 -11.22 -5.87 -26.14
C ARG A 298 -12.63 -6.13 -25.64
N PRO A 299 -13.67 -5.51 -26.22
CA PRO A 299 -15.06 -5.67 -25.75
C PRO A 299 -15.51 -7.12 -25.68
N LEU A 300 -15.13 -7.95 -26.67
CA LEU A 300 -15.46 -9.38 -26.71
C LEU A 300 -14.73 -10.16 -25.59
N ALA A 301 -13.46 -9.84 -25.32
CA ALA A 301 -12.72 -10.45 -24.22
C ALA A 301 -13.30 -10.05 -22.85
N TYR A 302 -13.80 -8.84 -22.74
CA TYR A 302 -14.52 -8.37 -21.55
C TYR A 302 -15.86 -9.10 -21.36
N ALA A 303 -16.65 -9.26 -22.44
CA ALA A 303 -17.89 -10.02 -22.40
C ALA A 303 -17.65 -11.48 -21.98
N ALA A 304 -16.65 -12.13 -22.58
CA ALA A 304 -16.26 -13.50 -22.22
C ALA A 304 -15.78 -13.60 -20.75
N TRP A 305 -15.04 -12.62 -20.27
CA TRP A 305 -14.64 -12.55 -18.86
C TRP A 305 -15.86 -12.39 -17.93
N ARG A 306 -16.85 -11.54 -18.29
CA ARG A 306 -18.09 -11.41 -17.51
C ARG A 306 -18.86 -12.73 -17.40
N VAL A 307 -18.96 -13.47 -18.49
CA VAL A 307 -19.60 -14.79 -18.50
C VAL A 307 -18.85 -15.75 -17.60
N ARG A 308 -17.54 -15.86 -17.75
CA ARG A 308 -16.69 -16.72 -16.91
C ARG A 308 -16.79 -16.34 -15.42
N ALA A 309 -16.77 -15.06 -15.09
CA ALA A 309 -16.93 -14.57 -13.73
C ALA A 309 -18.31 -14.89 -13.14
N ALA A 310 -19.36 -14.90 -13.96
CA ALA A 310 -20.69 -15.33 -13.56
C ALA A 310 -20.77 -16.84 -13.31
N LEU A 311 -20.15 -17.65 -14.18
CA LEU A 311 -20.07 -19.11 -14.04
C LEU A 311 -19.25 -19.52 -12.81
N CYS A 312 -18.10 -18.89 -12.55
CA CYS A 312 -17.29 -19.16 -11.37
C CYS A 312 -18.06 -18.88 -10.06
N ARG A 313 -18.91 -17.85 -10.02
CA ARG A 313 -19.75 -17.56 -8.84
C ARG A 313 -20.88 -18.53 -8.68
N GLY A 314 -21.53 -18.90 -9.76
CA GLY A 314 -22.55 -19.96 -9.74
C GLY A 314 -21.95 -21.24 -9.18
N TRP A 315 -20.76 -21.61 -9.62
CA TRP A 315 -20.03 -22.79 -9.11
C TRP A 315 -19.64 -22.66 -7.64
N LEU A 316 -19.13 -21.50 -7.21
CA LEU A 316 -18.78 -21.24 -5.80
C LEU A 316 -20.01 -21.25 -4.90
N ALA A 317 -21.15 -20.73 -5.37
CA ALA A 317 -22.42 -20.76 -4.65
C ALA A 317 -22.94 -22.19 -4.49
N VAL A 318 -22.89 -22.98 -5.57
CA VAL A 318 -23.34 -24.39 -5.58
C VAL A 318 -22.43 -25.29 -4.72
N THR A 319 -21.14 -25.02 -4.64
CA THR A 319 -20.18 -25.81 -3.87
C THR A 319 -20.06 -25.39 -2.41
N GLY A 320 -20.87 -24.41 -1.94
CA GLY A 320 -20.81 -23.92 -0.55
C GLY A 320 -19.51 -23.20 -0.17
N ARG A 321 -18.65 -22.87 -1.16
CA ARG A 321 -17.36 -22.19 -0.95
C ARG A 321 -17.46 -20.67 -0.98
N LEU A 322 -18.66 -20.12 -1.10
CA LEU A 322 -18.92 -18.69 -0.85
C LEU A 322 -19.13 -18.51 0.66
N GLN A 323 -18.14 -17.91 1.32
CA GLN A 323 -18.42 -17.35 2.65
C GLN A 323 -19.35 -16.13 2.48
N PRO A 324 -20.42 -16.03 3.26
CA PRO A 324 -21.27 -14.84 3.27
C PRO A 324 -20.43 -13.67 3.78
N GLY A 325 -20.12 -12.70 2.91
CA GLY A 325 -19.38 -11.47 3.27
C GLY A 325 -18.14 -11.12 2.46
N MET A 326 -17.76 -11.93 1.44
CA MET A 326 -16.71 -11.53 0.46
C MET A 326 -17.25 -10.82 -0.77
#